data_cde86c9c681f88319f58c73d3f685b15
#
_entry.id   cde86c9c681f88319f58c73d3f685b15
#
_cell.length_a   1.000
_cell.length_b   1.000
_cell.length_c   1.000
_cell.angle_alpha   90.00
_cell.angle_beta   90.00
_cell.angle_gamma   90.00
#
_symmetry.space_group_name_H-M   'P 1'
#
loop_
_entity.id
_entity.type
_entity.pdbx_description
1 polymer ?
#
loop_
_entity_poly.entity_id
_entity_poly.type
_entity_poly.pdbx_seq_one_letter_code
_entity_poly.pdbx_strand_id
1 'polypeptide(L)'
;MSECQSFDPVADTDSRLLILGSMPGVRSLQMQQYYGHPQNRFWPLVTMLLGYAEVPLDYADKKQMLLDNRIALWDVLGYCEREGSLDSDITCEQPNDLAGFLQNHPQIHTICCNGGKAADRL
;
A
#
# COMPACT_ATOMS: atom_id res chain seq x y z
N MET A 1 -22.47 -8.13 2.16
CA MET A 1 -21.11 -7.82 1.69
C MET A 1 -20.32 -7.15 2.78
N SER A 2 -19.05 -7.47 2.86
CA SER A 2 -18.17 -6.86 3.89
C SER A 2 -17.70 -5.49 3.46
N GLU A 3 -17.75 -4.55 4.38
CA GLU A 3 -17.19 -3.23 4.20
C GLU A 3 -15.68 -3.28 4.47
N CYS A 4 -14.91 -2.63 3.60
CA CYS A 4 -13.45 -2.59 3.70
C CYS A 4 -12.97 -1.14 3.69
N GLN A 5 -12.16 -0.78 4.66
CA GLN A 5 -11.54 0.53 4.76
C GLN A 5 -10.04 0.37 4.73
N SER A 6 -9.37 1.09 3.83
CA SER A 6 -7.92 1.00 3.73
C SER A 6 -7.23 1.82 4.83
N PHE A 7 -5.90 1.81 4.82
CA PHE A 7 -5.09 2.42 5.87
C PHE A 7 -4.65 3.84 5.50
N ASP A 8 -4.17 4.57 6.50
CA ASP A 8 -3.48 5.82 6.26
C ASP A 8 -2.20 5.55 5.44
N PRO A 9 -1.75 6.50 4.62
CA PRO A 9 -0.53 6.30 3.86
C PRO A 9 0.69 6.20 4.76
N VAL A 10 1.65 5.37 4.32
CA VAL A 10 3.01 5.36 4.90
C VAL A 10 3.82 6.35 4.07
N ALA A 11 4.17 7.49 4.64
CA ALA A 11 4.88 8.54 3.91
C ALA A 11 5.49 9.56 4.87
N ASP A 12 6.50 10.28 4.39
CA ASP A 12 7.05 11.45 5.05
C ASP A 12 7.46 12.50 4.02
N THR A 13 8.04 13.62 4.47
CA THR A 13 8.42 14.71 3.58
C THR A 13 9.55 14.36 2.63
N ASP A 14 10.30 13.29 2.90
CA ASP A 14 11.42 12.84 2.07
C ASP A 14 11.01 11.77 1.06
N SER A 15 9.76 11.34 1.07
CA SER A 15 9.27 10.31 0.14
C SER A 15 9.38 10.80 -1.30
N ARG A 16 9.93 9.96 -2.19
CA ARG A 16 10.14 10.29 -3.60
C ARG A 16 9.46 9.32 -4.55
N LEU A 17 9.16 8.11 -4.10
CA LEU A 17 8.48 7.09 -4.87
C LEU A 17 7.28 6.61 -4.08
N LEU A 18 6.13 6.51 -4.74
CA LEU A 18 4.91 5.97 -4.15
C LEU A 18 4.61 4.60 -4.74
N ILE A 19 4.51 3.58 -3.89
CA ILE A 19 3.97 2.28 -4.28
C ILE A 19 2.47 2.31 -3.98
N LEU A 20 1.66 2.04 -5.00
CA LEU A 20 0.22 2.20 -4.93
C LEU A 20 -0.46 0.86 -5.18
N GLY A 21 -1.16 0.35 -4.18
CA GLY A 21 -2.00 -0.85 -4.29
C GLY A 21 -3.45 -0.50 -4.56
N SER A 22 -4.32 -1.52 -4.61
CA SER A 22 -5.76 -1.32 -4.79
C SER A 22 -6.48 -1.16 -3.45
N MET A 23 -6.52 -2.22 -2.67
CA MET A 23 -7.18 -2.30 -1.36
C MET A 23 -6.52 -3.44 -0.57
N PRO A 24 -6.26 -3.27 0.73
CA PRO A 24 -5.71 -4.36 1.54
C PRO A 24 -6.61 -5.59 1.52
N GLY A 25 -6.03 -6.77 1.51
CA GLY A 25 -6.76 -8.04 1.60
C GLY A 25 -7.30 -8.28 3.00
N VAL A 26 -8.07 -9.36 3.16
CA VAL A 26 -8.75 -9.69 4.43
C VAL A 26 -7.76 -9.79 5.59
N ARG A 27 -6.66 -10.53 5.41
CA ARG A 27 -5.66 -10.71 6.48
C ARG A 27 -4.99 -9.39 6.84
N SER A 28 -4.68 -8.55 5.83
CA SER A 28 -4.07 -7.24 6.06
C SER A 28 -5.00 -6.33 6.85
N LEU A 29 -6.31 -6.35 6.54
CA LEU A 29 -7.30 -5.57 7.28
C LEU A 29 -7.44 -6.06 8.73
N GLN A 30 -7.42 -7.37 8.94
CA GLN A 30 -7.47 -7.95 10.28
C GLN A 30 -6.26 -7.55 11.13
N MET A 31 -5.08 -7.54 10.51
CA MET A 31 -3.81 -7.20 11.19
C MET A 31 -3.54 -5.70 11.23
N GLN A 32 -4.29 -4.89 10.49
CA GLN A 32 -4.04 -3.46 10.31
C GLN A 32 -2.62 -3.20 9.78
N GLN A 33 -2.19 -4.02 8.81
CA GLN A 33 -0.85 -3.95 8.22
C GLN A 33 -0.92 -4.15 6.73
N TYR A 34 -0.25 -3.28 5.97
CA TYR A 34 -0.07 -3.47 4.54
C TYR A 34 0.64 -4.80 4.27
N TYR A 35 0.07 -5.58 3.34
CA TYR A 35 0.63 -6.86 2.91
C TYR A 35 0.90 -7.81 4.08
N GLY A 36 -0.05 -7.91 5.00
CA GLY A 36 0.11 -8.66 6.25
C GLY A 36 -0.05 -10.18 6.11
N HIS A 37 -0.59 -10.68 4.99
CA HIS A 37 -0.75 -12.12 4.82
C HIS A 37 0.63 -12.80 4.81
N PRO A 38 0.83 -13.90 5.59
CA PRO A 38 2.14 -14.54 5.70
C PRO A 38 2.74 -15.02 4.39
N GLN A 39 1.91 -15.33 3.39
CA GLN A 39 2.36 -15.80 2.08
C GLN A 39 2.53 -14.67 1.07
N ASN A 40 2.22 -13.43 1.43
CA ASN A 40 2.40 -12.29 0.54
C ASN A 40 3.89 -12.01 0.35
N ARG A 41 4.30 -11.85 -0.90
CA ARG A 41 5.72 -11.70 -1.26
C ARG A 41 6.20 -10.25 -1.24
N PHE A 42 5.33 -9.29 -0.92
CA PHE A 42 5.68 -7.87 -1.00
C PHE A 42 6.88 -7.53 -0.12
N TRP A 43 6.79 -7.81 1.18
CA TRP A 43 7.88 -7.45 2.10
C TRP A 43 9.19 -8.19 1.80
N PRO A 44 9.18 -9.51 1.53
CA PRO A 44 10.40 -10.19 1.12
C PRO A 44 11.01 -9.62 -0.15
N LEU A 45 10.19 -9.32 -1.16
CA LEU A 45 10.66 -8.80 -2.44
C LEU A 45 11.27 -7.41 -2.28
N VAL A 46 10.58 -6.50 -1.60
CA VAL A 46 11.06 -5.13 -1.39
C VAL A 46 12.34 -5.13 -0.56
N THR A 47 12.40 -5.94 0.49
CA THR A 47 13.58 -6.09 1.33
C THR A 47 14.79 -6.50 0.50
N MET A 48 14.62 -7.49 -0.38
CA MET A 48 15.68 -7.96 -1.28
C MET A 48 16.11 -6.86 -2.26
N LEU A 49 15.14 -6.18 -2.87
CA LEU A 49 15.44 -5.14 -3.86
C LEU A 49 16.17 -3.95 -3.24
N LEU A 50 15.92 -3.66 -1.98
CA LEU A 50 16.60 -2.58 -1.25
C LEU A 50 17.96 -2.99 -0.68
N GLY A 51 18.34 -4.27 -0.84
CA GLY A 51 19.66 -4.75 -0.44
C GLY A 51 19.78 -5.15 1.03
N TYR A 52 18.68 -5.34 1.72
CA TYR A 52 18.70 -5.83 3.11
C TYR A 52 18.78 -7.35 3.14
N ALA A 53 19.50 -7.89 4.13
CA ALA A 53 19.70 -9.32 4.26
C ALA A 53 18.44 -10.05 4.76
N GLU A 54 17.66 -9.41 5.62
CA GLU A 54 16.50 -10.04 6.28
C GLU A 54 15.30 -9.08 6.30
N VAL A 55 14.09 -9.66 6.20
CA VAL A 55 12.85 -8.92 6.37
C VAL A 55 12.71 -8.49 7.83
N PRO A 56 12.47 -7.21 8.13
CA PRO A 56 12.22 -6.80 9.51
C PRO A 56 11.03 -7.57 10.11
N LEU A 57 11.13 -7.92 11.39
CA LEU A 57 10.09 -8.70 12.07
C LEU A 57 8.89 -7.84 12.42
N ASP A 58 9.12 -6.64 12.94
CA ASP A 58 8.05 -5.76 13.37
C ASP A 58 7.52 -4.92 12.22
N TYR A 59 6.20 -4.70 12.20
CA TYR A 59 5.58 -3.87 11.19
C TYR A 59 6.11 -2.42 11.22
N ALA A 60 6.34 -1.88 12.41
CA ALA A 60 6.93 -0.55 12.56
C ALA A 60 8.28 -0.45 11.86
N ASP A 61 9.12 -1.49 11.97
CA ASP A 61 10.42 -1.54 11.31
C ASP A 61 10.29 -1.72 9.81
N LYS A 62 9.28 -2.46 9.34
CA LYS A 62 8.98 -2.57 7.90
C LYS A 62 8.63 -1.21 7.30
N LYS A 63 7.76 -0.46 7.97
CA LYS A 63 7.40 0.90 7.53
C LYS A 63 8.61 1.81 7.55
N GLN A 64 9.42 1.74 8.60
CA GLN A 64 10.62 2.57 8.71
C GLN A 64 11.63 2.27 7.60
N MET A 65 11.76 1.00 7.20
CA MET A 65 12.60 0.61 6.06
C MET A 65 12.18 1.34 4.78
N LEU A 66 10.88 1.42 4.51
CA LEU A 66 10.38 2.17 3.35
C LEU A 66 10.73 3.65 3.47
N LEU A 67 10.46 4.25 4.61
CA LEU A 67 10.73 5.68 4.83
C LEU A 67 12.21 6.01 4.73
N ASP A 68 13.08 5.16 5.27
CA ASP A 68 14.54 5.34 5.18
C ASP A 68 15.04 5.29 3.73
N ASN A 69 14.30 4.60 2.87
CA ASN A 69 14.61 4.50 1.43
C ASN A 69 13.75 5.45 0.58
N ARG A 70 13.07 6.41 1.20
CA ARG A 70 12.28 7.45 0.55
C ARG A 70 11.12 6.90 -0.27
N ILE A 71 10.51 5.82 0.22
CA ILE A 71 9.38 5.15 -0.42
C ILE A 71 8.13 5.37 0.41
N ALA A 72 7.06 5.81 -0.25
CA ALA A 72 5.72 5.90 0.32
C ALA A 72 4.89 4.70 -0.14
N LEU A 73 3.86 4.37 0.64
CA LEU A 73 2.97 3.24 0.37
C LEU A 73 1.54 3.64 0.66
N TRP A 74 0.65 3.40 -0.28
CA TRP A 74 -0.78 3.67 -0.12
C TRP A 74 -1.60 2.84 -1.09
N ASP A 75 -2.93 3.02 -1.09
CA ASP A 75 -3.87 2.37 -2.01
C ASP A 75 -4.68 3.40 -2.77
N VAL A 76 -5.16 3.04 -3.97
CA VAL A 76 -6.04 3.92 -4.76
C VAL A 76 -7.43 4.03 -4.12
N LEU A 77 -7.89 2.99 -3.41
CA LEU A 77 -9.21 2.98 -2.79
C LEU A 77 -9.10 3.18 -1.29
N GLY A 78 -9.94 4.07 -0.76
CA GLY A 78 -10.07 4.28 0.69
C GLY A 78 -11.14 3.40 1.30
N TYR A 79 -12.14 3.03 0.51
CA TYR A 79 -13.27 2.21 0.94
C TYR A 79 -13.78 1.37 -0.23
N CYS A 80 -14.27 0.19 0.07
CA CYS A 80 -15.04 -0.61 -0.88
C CYS A 80 -15.89 -1.63 -0.12
N GLU A 81 -16.73 -2.35 -0.86
CA GLU A 81 -17.44 -3.53 -0.36
C GLU A 81 -16.91 -4.74 -1.12
N ARG A 82 -16.59 -5.79 -0.39
CA ARG A 82 -15.98 -6.98 -0.99
C ARG A 82 -16.11 -8.18 -0.08
N GLU A 83 -16.42 -9.35 -0.66
CA GLU A 83 -16.26 -10.64 0.00
C GLU A 83 -14.88 -11.19 -0.36
N GLY A 84 -14.06 -11.53 0.64
CA GLY A 84 -12.72 -12.06 0.42
C GLY A 84 -11.71 -10.98 0.03
N SER A 85 -10.70 -11.34 -0.75
CA SER A 85 -9.54 -10.50 -1.04
C SER A 85 -9.28 -10.24 -2.53
N LEU A 86 -10.14 -10.72 -3.42
CA LEU A 86 -9.94 -10.56 -4.86
C LEU A 86 -10.38 -9.16 -5.32
N ASP A 87 -9.52 -8.51 -6.11
CA ASP A 87 -9.84 -7.19 -6.67
C ASP A 87 -11.07 -7.23 -7.59
N SER A 88 -11.32 -8.36 -8.27
CA SER A 88 -12.48 -8.53 -9.14
C SER A 88 -13.81 -8.52 -8.39
N ASP A 89 -13.79 -8.77 -7.08
CA ASP A 89 -15.00 -8.78 -6.24
C ASP A 89 -15.28 -7.43 -5.58
N ILE A 90 -14.47 -6.41 -5.86
CA ILE A 90 -14.65 -5.07 -5.30
C ILE A 90 -15.85 -4.39 -5.92
N THR A 91 -16.72 -3.85 -5.06
CA THR A 91 -17.88 -3.02 -5.44
C THR A 91 -17.95 -1.80 -4.54
N CYS A 92 -18.81 -0.84 -4.89
CA CYS A 92 -19.03 0.38 -4.09
C CYS A 92 -17.72 1.09 -3.75
N GLU A 93 -16.88 1.33 -4.77
CA GLU A 93 -15.55 1.90 -4.61
C GLU A 93 -15.61 3.37 -4.22
N GLN A 94 -14.77 3.77 -3.24
CA GLN A 94 -14.52 5.17 -2.92
C GLN A 94 -13.01 5.40 -2.99
N PRO A 95 -12.54 6.24 -3.92
CA PRO A 95 -11.10 6.46 -4.08
C PRO A 95 -10.52 7.30 -2.95
N ASN A 96 -9.25 7.09 -2.66
CA ASN A 96 -8.47 8.00 -1.86
C ASN A 96 -8.17 9.29 -2.64
N ASP A 97 -7.97 10.39 -1.94
CA ASP A 97 -7.61 11.67 -2.54
C ASP A 97 -6.12 11.68 -2.90
N LEU A 98 -5.77 11.05 -4.02
CA LEU A 98 -4.39 10.99 -4.50
C LEU A 98 -3.86 12.36 -4.87
N ALA A 99 -4.68 13.21 -5.50
CA ALA A 99 -4.25 14.54 -5.91
C ALA A 99 -3.82 15.37 -4.70
N GLY A 100 -4.62 15.35 -3.62
CA GLY A 100 -4.30 16.04 -2.38
C GLY A 100 -3.05 15.46 -1.71
N PHE A 101 -2.92 14.13 -1.71
CA PHE A 101 -1.74 13.47 -1.17
C PHE A 101 -0.47 13.91 -1.90
N LEU A 102 -0.49 13.92 -3.22
CA LEU A 102 0.67 14.32 -4.03
C LEU A 102 1.00 15.80 -3.87
N GLN A 103 -0.01 16.66 -3.70
CA GLN A 103 0.22 18.07 -3.41
C GLN A 103 0.93 18.27 -2.07
N ASN A 104 0.62 17.44 -1.08
CA ASN A 104 1.26 17.48 0.24
C ASN A 104 2.62 16.77 0.28
N HIS A 105 2.97 16.02 -0.78
CA HIS A 105 4.22 15.30 -0.90
C HIS A 105 4.89 15.64 -2.24
N PRO A 106 5.32 16.92 -2.42
CA PRO A 106 5.78 17.40 -3.75
C PRO A 106 7.06 16.74 -4.23
N GLN A 107 7.80 16.04 -3.36
CA GLN A 107 9.02 15.35 -3.77
C GLN A 107 8.75 13.99 -4.43
N ILE A 108 7.53 13.47 -4.35
CA ILE A 108 7.19 12.23 -5.05
C ILE A 108 7.13 12.52 -6.55
N HIS A 109 7.98 11.82 -7.30
CA HIS A 109 8.09 11.98 -8.76
C HIS A 109 7.84 10.68 -9.52
N THR A 110 7.64 9.55 -8.82
CA THR A 110 7.45 8.24 -9.43
C THR A 110 6.36 7.49 -8.69
N ILE A 111 5.43 6.90 -9.44
CA ILE A 111 4.37 6.05 -8.90
C ILE A 111 4.53 4.66 -9.48
N CYS A 112 4.64 3.64 -8.62
CA CYS A 112 4.66 2.24 -9.00
C CYS A 112 3.32 1.61 -8.64
N CYS A 113 2.54 1.21 -9.63
CA CYS A 113 1.26 0.55 -9.39
C CYS A 113 1.49 -0.93 -9.12
N ASN A 114 1.06 -1.39 -7.96
CA ASN A 114 1.14 -2.79 -7.58
C ASN A 114 -0.18 -3.47 -7.95
N GLY A 115 -0.24 -4.03 -9.15
CA GLY A 115 -1.41 -4.70 -9.70
C GLY A 115 -2.21 -3.87 -10.71
N GLY A 116 -3.00 -4.57 -11.53
CA GLY A 116 -3.77 -3.95 -12.62
C GLY A 116 -4.86 -3.01 -12.12
N LYS A 117 -5.53 -3.36 -11.03
CA LYS A 117 -6.60 -2.53 -10.47
C LYS A 117 -6.08 -1.16 -10.04
N ALA A 118 -4.90 -1.11 -9.42
CA ALA A 118 -4.28 0.16 -9.04
C ALA A 118 -3.98 1.02 -10.27
N ALA A 119 -3.43 0.41 -11.32
CA ALA A 119 -3.14 1.11 -12.57
C ALA A 119 -4.42 1.63 -13.24
N ASP A 120 -5.48 0.83 -13.26
CA ASP A 120 -6.75 1.19 -13.89
C ASP A 120 -7.44 2.36 -13.18
N ARG A 121 -7.23 2.53 -11.88
CA ARG A 121 -7.87 3.57 -11.07
C ARG A 121 -7.01 4.81 -10.89
N LEU A 122 -5.81 4.81 -11.41
CA LEU A 122 -4.89 5.96 -11.33
C LEU A 122 -5.29 7.14 -12.29
#